data_79ded9962dc30856c41f76db60d47539
#
_entry.id   79ded9962dc30856c41f76db60d47539
#
_cell.length_a   1.000
_cell.length_b   1.000
_cell.length_c   1.000
_cell.angle_alpha   90.00
_cell.angle_beta   90.00
_cell.angle_gamma   90.00
#
_symmetry.space_group_name_H-M   'P 1'
#
loop_
_entity.id
_entity.type
_entity.pdbx_description
1 polymer ?
#
loop_
_entity_poly.entity_id
_entity_poly.type
_entity_poly.pdbx_seq_one_letter_code
_entity_poly.pdbx_strand_id
1 'polypeptide(L)'
;MKRVTILAILLTALVACQNSTPTPLAPITTATETEFTLGPGQSAAIVDAVFTIRLIGVTNDERCPAEIECVVSGPVTFTITLQKAPGEPVEYTLQSFTDHDGRSPDGPFEGIQDRIEYEGYVIRVKGVLPYPLKSMDEVKDWEYRVSFIVTKK
;
A
#
# COMPACT_ATOMS: atom_id res chain seq x y z
N MET A 1 -49.16 21.07 -52.63
CA MET A 1 -49.01 21.09 -51.15
C MET A 1 -48.01 20.03 -50.76
N LYS A 2 -46.76 20.40 -50.51
CA LYS A 2 -45.68 19.48 -50.17
C LYS A 2 -45.54 19.43 -48.64
N ARG A 3 -45.76 18.28 -48.01
CA ARG A 3 -45.55 18.08 -46.57
C ARG A 3 -44.07 17.78 -46.35
N VAL A 4 -43.38 18.69 -45.69
CA VAL A 4 -41.99 18.48 -45.22
C VAL A 4 -42.07 17.82 -43.85
N THR A 5 -41.63 16.57 -43.78
CA THR A 5 -41.51 15.82 -42.54
C THR A 5 -40.12 16.10 -41.98
N ILE A 6 -40.03 16.85 -40.90
CA ILE A 6 -38.77 17.12 -40.19
C ILE A 6 -38.54 15.91 -39.24
N LEU A 7 -37.56 15.09 -39.58
CA LEU A 7 -37.06 13.98 -38.72
C LEU A 7 -36.12 14.57 -37.69
N ALA A 8 -36.57 14.73 -36.46
CA ALA A 8 -35.73 15.13 -35.33
C ALA A 8 -34.90 13.93 -34.86
N ILE A 9 -33.61 13.94 -35.19
CA ILE A 9 -32.65 12.97 -34.67
C ILE A 9 -32.27 13.39 -33.25
N LEU A 10 -32.81 12.66 -32.25
CA LEU A 10 -32.47 12.84 -30.84
C LEU A 10 -31.13 12.13 -30.59
N LEU A 11 -30.05 12.91 -30.59
CA LEU A 11 -28.72 12.42 -30.26
C LEU A 11 -28.61 12.28 -28.74
N THR A 12 -28.88 11.10 -28.18
CA THR A 12 -28.63 10.78 -26.77
C THR A 12 -27.13 10.57 -26.57
N ALA A 13 -26.46 11.60 -26.06
CA ALA A 13 -25.09 11.46 -25.58
C ALA A 13 -25.07 10.56 -24.34
N LEU A 14 -24.66 9.31 -24.50
CA LEU A 14 -24.30 8.43 -23.38
C LEU A 14 -23.00 8.96 -22.75
N VAL A 15 -23.16 9.71 -21.67
CA VAL A 15 -22.04 10.02 -20.78
C VAL A 15 -21.69 8.74 -20.04
N ALA A 16 -20.74 7.96 -20.60
CA ALA A 16 -20.14 6.85 -19.90
C ALA A 16 -19.30 7.43 -18.74
N CYS A 17 -19.81 7.35 -17.52
CA CYS A 17 -19.01 7.52 -16.32
C CYS A 17 -17.94 6.42 -16.32
N GLN A 18 -16.74 6.77 -16.79
CA GLN A 18 -15.58 5.89 -16.65
C GLN A 18 -15.21 5.87 -15.17
N ASN A 19 -15.66 4.84 -14.45
CA ASN A 19 -15.08 4.47 -13.18
C ASN A 19 -13.63 4.08 -13.47
N SER A 20 -12.69 5.00 -13.25
CA SER A 20 -11.26 4.75 -13.39
C SER A 20 -10.85 3.77 -12.28
N THR A 21 -10.94 2.47 -12.56
CA THR A 21 -10.33 1.46 -11.70
C THR A 21 -8.83 1.71 -11.74
N PRO A 22 -8.15 1.87 -10.58
CA PRO A 22 -6.71 2.11 -10.57
C PRO A 22 -5.98 0.96 -11.26
N THR A 23 -5.10 1.31 -12.18
CA THR A 23 -4.28 0.31 -12.91
C THR A 23 -3.41 -0.44 -11.91
N PRO A 24 -3.39 -1.78 -11.93
CA PRO A 24 -2.53 -2.56 -11.06
C PRO A 24 -1.06 -2.17 -11.26
N LEU A 25 -0.35 -1.98 -10.15
CA LEU A 25 1.08 -1.67 -10.19
C LEU A 25 1.87 -2.89 -10.67
N ALA A 26 2.85 -2.66 -11.56
CA ALA A 26 3.70 -3.73 -12.05
C ALA A 26 4.56 -4.31 -10.90
N PRO A 27 4.82 -5.64 -10.89
CA PRO A 27 5.73 -6.24 -9.94
C PRO A 27 7.15 -5.71 -10.13
N ILE A 28 7.91 -5.65 -9.05
CA ILE A 28 9.31 -5.21 -9.06
C ILE A 28 10.24 -6.37 -8.68
N THR A 29 11.53 -6.17 -8.94
CA THR A 29 12.60 -7.08 -8.53
C THR A 29 13.62 -6.30 -7.73
N THR A 30 14.03 -6.84 -6.58
CA THR A 30 15.02 -6.20 -5.69
C THR A 30 15.88 -7.26 -4.99
N ALA A 31 16.91 -6.83 -4.29
CA ALA A 31 17.80 -7.68 -3.50
C ALA A 31 17.65 -7.37 -2.00
N THR A 32 18.21 -8.25 -1.16
CA THR A 32 18.38 -7.94 0.27
C THR A 32 19.24 -6.69 0.48
N GLU A 33 19.18 -6.10 1.67
CA GLU A 33 19.88 -4.87 2.07
C GLU A 33 19.53 -3.63 1.21
N THR A 34 18.52 -3.74 0.36
CA THR A 34 18.02 -2.63 -0.48
C THR A 34 16.62 -2.25 -0.03
N GLU A 35 16.40 -0.97 0.26
CA GLU A 35 15.06 -0.44 0.54
C GLU A 35 14.24 -0.40 -0.76
N PHE A 36 13.01 -0.88 -0.69
CA PHE A 36 12.06 -0.85 -1.80
C PHE A 36 10.66 -0.51 -1.32
N THR A 37 9.83 -0.01 -2.22
CA THR A 37 8.49 0.47 -1.89
C THR A 37 7.46 -0.27 -2.72
N LEU A 38 6.36 -0.67 -2.06
CA LEU A 38 5.21 -1.32 -2.68
C LEU A 38 3.94 -0.49 -2.49
N GLY A 39 3.12 -0.45 -3.53
CA GLY A 39 1.73 -0.03 -3.42
C GLY A 39 0.80 -1.24 -3.22
N PRO A 40 -0.48 -1.01 -2.83
CA PRO A 40 -1.47 -2.07 -2.65
C PRO A 40 -1.59 -2.96 -3.89
N GLY A 41 -1.59 -4.27 -3.67
CA GLY A 41 -1.61 -5.29 -4.71
C GLY A 41 -0.28 -5.53 -5.43
N GLN A 42 0.75 -4.71 -5.21
CA GLN A 42 2.06 -4.86 -5.84
C GLN A 42 2.93 -5.89 -5.14
N SER A 43 3.80 -6.55 -5.91
CA SER A 43 4.73 -7.58 -5.44
C SER A 43 6.18 -7.20 -5.72
N ALA A 44 7.08 -7.63 -4.85
CA ALA A 44 8.53 -7.60 -5.04
C ALA A 44 9.12 -9.01 -4.98
N ALA A 45 9.87 -9.41 -6.00
CA ALA A 45 10.69 -10.62 -5.96
C ALA A 45 12.05 -10.29 -5.35
N ILE A 46 12.41 -10.95 -4.25
CA ILE A 46 13.70 -10.80 -3.57
C ILE A 46 14.65 -11.85 -4.14
N VAL A 47 15.49 -11.45 -5.08
CA VAL A 47 16.21 -12.40 -5.95
C VAL A 47 17.25 -13.25 -5.25
N ASP A 48 17.91 -12.72 -4.23
CA ASP A 48 18.94 -13.40 -3.46
C ASP A 48 18.42 -14.15 -2.23
N ALA A 49 17.15 -13.95 -1.89
CA ALA A 49 16.44 -14.67 -0.82
C ALA A 49 15.40 -15.67 -1.35
N VAL A 50 15.12 -15.63 -2.66
CA VAL A 50 14.24 -16.58 -3.39
C VAL A 50 12.82 -16.64 -2.83
N PHE A 51 12.26 -15.49 -2.43
CA PHE A 51 10.85 -15.37 -2.06
C PHE A 51 10.24 -14.06 -2.59
N THR A 52 8.94 -13.99 -2.57
CA THR A 52 8.16 -12.81 -3.01
C THR A 52 7.44 -12.20 -1.84
N ILE A 53 7.46 -10.88 -1.76
CA ILE A 53 6.64 -10.07 -0.84
C ILE A 53 5.55 -9.41 -1.66
N ARG A 54 4.30 -9.45 -1.20
CA ARG A 54 3.20 -8.69 -1.79
C ARG A 54 2.50 -7.86 -0.72
N LEU A 55 2.34 -6.58 -0.97
CA LEU A 55 1.50 -5.71 -0.14
C LEU A 55 0.03 -5.95 -0.53
N ILE A 56 -0.79 -6.40 0.40
CA ILE A 56 -2.23 -6.53 0.19
C ILE A 56 -2.89 -5.15 0.28
N GLY A 57 -2.64 -4.43 1.37
CA GLY A 57 -3.14 -3.08 1.57
C GLY A 57 -2.96 -2.60 3.00
N VAL A 58 -3.25 -1.33 3.23
CA VAL A 58 -3.38 -0.74 4.57
C VAL A 58 -4.79 -1.03 5.07
N THR A 59 -4.89 -1.57 6.26
CA THR A 59 -6.16 -1.97 6.89
C THR A 59 -6.64 -1.00 7.96
N ASN A 60 -5.72 -0.23 8.54
CA ASN A 60 -6.04 0.80 9.52
C ASN A 60 -4.90 1.83 9.59
N ASP A 61 -5.24 3.11 9.66
CA ASP A 61 -4.28 4.21 9.84
C ASP A 61 -4.71 5.07 11.02
N GLU A 62 -4.01 4.92 12.14
CA GLU A 62 -4.29 5.65 13.39
C GLU A 62 -3.29 6.79 13.64
N ARG A 63 -2.53 7.18 12.61
CA ARG A 63 -1.60 8.31 12.71
C ARG A 63 -2.37 9.61 12.92
N CYS A 64 -1.87 10.44 13.83
CA CYS A 64 -2.44 11.78 14.01
C CYS A 64 -2.16 12.63 12.77
N PRO A 65 -3.19 13.18 12.09
CA PRO A 65 -2.98 14.03 10.93
C PRO A 65 -2.10 15.26 11.27
N ALA A 66 -1.22 15.66 10.36
CA ALA A 66 -0.20 16.67 10.61
C ALA A 66 -0.75 18.08 10.97
N GLU A 67 -1.97 18.40 10.51
CA GLU A 67 -2.63 19.70 10.79
C GLU A 67 -3.59 19.63 12.00
N ILE A 68 -3.63 18.50 12.72
CA ILE A 68 -4.52 18.28 13.86
C ILE A 68 -3.69 18.03 15.12
N GLU A 69 -4.11 18.57 16.24
CA GLU A 69 -3.51 18.28 17.54
C GLU A 69 -4.21 17.05 18.16
N CYS A 70 -3.48 15.95 18.32
CA CYS A 70 -3.94 14.73 18.95
C CYS A 70 -3.21 14.48 20.27
N VAL A 71 -3.88 13.83 21.21
CA VAL A 71 -3.26 13.41 22.47
C VAL A 71 -2.23 12.30 22.22
N VAL A 72 -2.51 11.41 21.28
CA VAL A 72 -1.67 10.25 20.91
C VAL A 72 -1.77 10.02 19.40
N SER A 73 -0.65 9.65 18.77
CA SER A 73 -0.60 9.13 17.40
C SER A 73 -0.46 7.61 17.46
N GLY A 74 -1.34 6.89 16.78
CA GLY A 74 -1.30 5.44 16.70
C GLY A 74 -0.42 4.93 15.56
N PRO A 75 -0.32 3.60 15.40
CA PRO A 75 0.38 2.97 14.29
C PRO A 75 -0.49 2.96 13.01
N VAL A 76 0.16 2.76 11.89
CA VAL A 76 -0.48 2.30 10.66
C VAL A 76 -0.37 0.78 10.59
N THR A 77 -1.48 0.11 10.26
CA THR A 77 -1.60 -1.35 10.15
C THR A 77 -1.82 -1.75 8.71
N PHE A 78 -1.09 -2.74 8.23
CA PHE A 78 -1.21 -3.24 6.86
C PHE A 78 -0.93 -4.74 6.78
N THR A 79 -1.39 -5.36 5.71
CA THR A 79 -1.26 -6.79 5.45
C THR A 79 -0.32 -7.04 4.28
N ILE A 80 0.58 -8.00 4.44
CA ILE A 80 1.43 -8.52 3.38
C ILE A 80 1.27 -10.03 3.25
N THR A 81 1.63 -10.57 2.09
CA THR A 81 1.87 -12.01 1.93
C THR A 81 3.33 -12.26 1.57
N LEU A 82 3.88 -13.34 2.12
CA LEU A 82 5.21 -13.87 1.80
C LEU A 82 5.05 -15.23 1.15
N GLN A 83 5.75 -15.47 0.04
CA GLN A 83 5.69 -16.73 -0.69
C GLN A 83 7.07 -17.15 -1.16
N LYS A 84 7.48 -18.37 -0.78
CA LYS A 84 8.65 -19.07 -1.34
C LYS A 84 8.16 -20.22 -2.20
N ALA A 85 8.41 -20.15 -3.51
CA ALA A 85 8.00 -21.21 -4.42
C ALA A 85 8.74 -22.53 -4.11
N PRO A 86 8.04 -23.71 -4.17
CA PRO A 86 6.67 -23.93 -4.65
C PRO A 86 5.57 -23.80 -3.57
N GLY A 87 5.85 -23.21 -2.42
CA GLY A 87 4.90 -23.11 -1.29
C GLY A 87 3.76 -22.12 -1.53
N GLU A 88 2.73 -22.25 -0.69
CA GLU A 88 1.60 -21.31 -0.66
C GLU A 88 2.00 -19.97 0.00
N PRO A 89 1.35 -18.86 -0.38
CA PRO A 89 1.56 -17.58 0.28
C PRO A 89 1.06 -17.61 1.73
N VAL A 90 1.84 -17.03 2.63
CA VAL A 90 1.49 -16.87 4.06
C VAL A 90 1.23 -15.40 4.33
N GLU A 91 0.11 -15.09 4.96
CA GLU A 91 -0.30 -13.74 5.29
C GLU A 91 0.24 -13.31 6.65
N TYR A 92 0.64 -12.04 6.73
CA TYR A 92 1.12 -11.39 7.93
C TYR A 92 0.53 -10.00 8.06
N THR A 93 0.16 -9.63 9.29
CA THR A 93 -0.21 -8.27 9.64
C THR A 93 0.98 -7.57 10.29
N LEU A 94 1.32 -6.41 9.79
CA LEU A 94 2.37 -5.55 10.29
C LEU A 94 1.82 -4.22 10.76
N GLN A 95 2.52 -3.61 11.69
CA GLN A 95 2.20 -2.28 12.22
C GLN A 95 3.47 -1.44 12.22
N SER A 96 3.33 -0.14 12.05
CA SER A 96 4.45 0.78 12.18
C SER A 96 4.01 2.14 12.68
N PHE A 97 4.77 2.71 13.59
CA PHE A 97 4.77 4.15 13.79
C PHE A 97 5.54 4.82 12.66
N THR A 98 5.16 6.02 12.29
CA THR A 98 5.93 6.85 11.36
C THR A 98 6.00 8.28 11.86
N ASP A 99 7.07 8.98 11.47
CA ASP A 99 7.12 10.43 11.56
C ASP A 99 6.27 11.09 10.46
N HIS A 100 6.23 12.41 10.41
CA HIS A 100 5.47 13.17 9.42
C HIS A 100 6.03 13.05 7.99
N ASP A 101 7.28 12.61 7.85
CA ASP A 101 7.89 12.28 6.56
C ASP A 101 7.55 10.83 6.13
N GLY A 102 6.72 10.14 6.93
CA GLY A 102 6.30 8.76 6.70
C GLY A 102 7.39 7.72 6.98
N ARG A 103 8.50 8.10 7.63
CA ARG A 103 9.56 7.17 7.97
C ARG A 103 9.28 6.46 9.29
N SER A 104 9.55 5.16 9.28
CA SER A 104 9.47 4.33 10.48
C SER A 104 10.75 4.46 11.30
N PRO A 105 10.65 4.80 12.59
CA PRO A 105 11.80 4.82 13.46
C PRO A 105 12.37 3.41 13.68
N ASP A 106 13.63 3.33 14.07
CA ASP A 106 14.25 2.05 14.37
C ASP A 106 13.72 1.49 15.70
N GLY A 107 12.86 0.44 15.60
CA GLY A 107 12.36 -0.32 16.75
C GLY A 107 13.33 -1.42 17.22
N PRO A 108 12.89 -2.36 18.04
CA PRO A 108 11.50 -2.76 18.24
C PRO A 108 10.73 -1.89 19.21
N PHE A 109 9.41 -1.79 18.99
CA PHE A 109 8.48 -1.16 19.92
C PHE A 109 7.62 -2.23 20.58
N GLU A 110 7.43 -2.13 21.89
CA GLU A 110 6.60 -3.06 22.63
C GLU A 110 5.15 -3.01 22.11
N GLY A 111 4.60 -4.19 21.81
CA GLY A 111 3.23 -4.32 21.30
C GLY A 111 3.05 -3.98 19.81
N ILE A 112 4.12 -3.64 19.08
CA ILE A 112 4.07 -3.31 17.65
C ILE A 112 4.81 -4.37 16.83
N GLN A 113 4.13 -4.94 15.85
CA GLN A 113 4.69 -5.91 14.90
C GLN A 113 5.32 -5.18 13.71
N ASP A 114 6.49 -4.54 13.92
CA ASP A 114 7.17 -3.74 12.88
C ASP A 114 8.08 -4.59 11.96
N ARG A 115 8.21 -5.87 12.24
CA ARG A 115 9.08 -6.81 11.50
C ARG A 115 8.57 -8.23 11.55
N ILE A 116 9.02 -9.04 10.61
CA ILE A 116 8.75 -10.47 10.50
C ILE A 116 10.05 -11.21 10.23
N GLU A 117 10.22 -12.37 10.85
CA GLU A 117 11.23 -13.34 10.49
C GLU A 117 10.65 -14.37 9.53
N TYR A 118 11.27 -14.53 8.36
CA TYR A 118 10.84 -15.47 7.33
C TYR A 118 12.04 -16.08 6.61
N GLU A 119 12.15 -17.42 6.58
CA GLU A 119 13.18 -18.15 5.85
C GLU A 119 14.65 -17.72 6.17
N GLY A 120 14.91 -17.30 7.40
CA GLY A 120 16.25 -16.83 7.83
C GLY A 120 16.53 -15.36 7.48
N TYR A 121 15.51 -14.61 7.08
CA TYR A 121 15.56 -13.18 6.84
C TYR A 121 14.66 -12.41 7.78
N VAL A 122 14.97 -11.16 7.98
CA VAL A 122 14.12 -10.20 8.70
C VAL A 122 13.58 -9.20 7.68
N ILE A 123 12.27 -9.14 7.53
CA ILE A 123 11.54 -8.14 6.76
C ILE A 123 11.11 -7.04 7.72
N ARG A 124 11.52 -5.80 7.46
CA ARG A 124 11.22 -4.66 8.30
C ARG A 124 10.59 -3.52 7.52
N VAL A 125 9.64 -2.83 8.15
CA VAL A 125 9.04 -1.61 7.62
C VAL A 125 10.02 -0.45 7.75
N LYS A 126 10.14 0.36 6.71
CA LYS A 126 10.99 1.55 6.68
C LYS A 126 10.19 2.84 6.55
N GLY A 127 8.94 2.75 6.12
CA GLY A 127 8.07 3.90 6.02
C GLY A 127 6.71 3.58 5.40
N VAL A 128 5.76 4.49 5.62
CA VAL A 128 4.42 4.45 5.03
C VAL A 128 4.00 5.84 4.59
N LEU A 129 3.75 6.01 3.30
CA LEU A 129 3.30 7.25 2.68
C LEU A 129 1.96 7.06 1.97
N PRO A 130 1.19 8.12 1.73
CA PRO A 130 1.36 9.47 2.28
C PRO A 130 1.06 9.53 3.78
N TYR A 131 1.52 10.59 4.43
CA TYR A 131 1.11 10.89 5.80
C TYR A 131 -0.21 11.67 5.76
N PRO A 132 -1.23 11.35 6.60
CA PRO A 132 -2.49 12.10 6.62
C PRO A 132 -2.24 13.55 7.08
N LEU A 133 -2.87 14.53 6.41
CA LEU A 133 -2.69 15.95 6.72
C LEU A 133 -3.84 16.51 7.56
N LYS A 134 -5.08 16.30 7.15
CA LYS A 134 -6.27 16.95 7.72
C LYS A 134 -7.25 16.01 8.40
N SER A 135 -7.27 14.74 8.00
CA SER A 135 -8.12 13.72 8.62
C SER A 135 -7.52 12.33 8.45
N MET A 136 -7.89 11.40 9.32
CA MET A 136 -7.44 10.00 9.23
C MET A 136 -7.94 9.29 7.98
N ASP A 137 -9.11 9.69 7.45
CA ASP A 137 -9.74 9.09 6.26
C ASP A 137 -9.35 9.79 4.95
N GLU A 138 -8.37 10.70 5.00
CA GLU A 138 -7.96 11.50 3.84
C GLU A 138 -7.27 10.65 2.78
N VAL A 139 -6.41 9.72 3.20
CA VAL A 139 -5.61 8.87 2.32
C VAL A 139 -6.47 7.73 1.78
N LYS A 140 -6.50 7.58 0.46
CA LYS A 140 -7.23 6.48 -0.18
C LYS A 140 -6.37 5.23 -0.24
N ASP A 141 -6.99 4.05 -0.19
CA ASP A 141 -6.30 2.76 -0.13
C ASP A 141 -5.22 2.60 -1.21
N TRP A 142 -5.49 3.03 -2.45
CA TRP A 142 -4.56 2.92 -3.57
C TRP A 142 -3.39 3.92 -3.54
N GLU A 143 -3.45 4.96 -2.70
CA GLU A 143 -2.41 5.97 -2.56
C GLU A 143 -1.27 5.51 -1.67
N TYR A 144 -1.52 4.56 -0.78
CA TYR A 144 -0.50 4.08 0.14
C TYR A 144 0.72 3.50 -0.58
N ARG A 145 1.87 3.77 0.00
CA ARG A 145 3.17 3.23 -0.38
C ARG A 145 3.89 2.82 0.89
N VAL A 146 4.19 1.53 1.00
CA VAL A 146 4.89 0.97 2.16
C VAL A 146 6.30 0.59 1.74
N SER A 147 7.29 1.14 2.43
CA SER A 147 8.70 0.85 2.20
C SER A 147 9.18 -0.25 3.14
N PHE A 148 9.95 -1.17 2.59
CA PHE A 148 10.50 -2.33 3.28
C PHE A 148 12.01 -2.43 3.06
N ILE A 149 12.68 -3.12 3.98
CA ILE A 149 14.01 -3.67 3.79
C ILE A 149 14.01 -5.14 4.22
N VAL A 150 14.73 -5.97 3.50
CA VAL A 150 14.96 -7.38 3.82
C VAL A 150 16.43 -7.53 4.18
N THR A 151 16.72 -8.02 5.39
CA THR A 151 18.08 -8.24 5.87
C THR A 151 18.26 -9.71 6.22
N LYS A 152 19.48 -10.22 6.13
CA LYS A 152 19.79 -11.58 6.59
C LYS A 152 19.84 -11.58 8.12
N LYS A 153 19.30 -12.64 8.74
CA LYS A 153 19.35 -12.83 10.19
C LYS A 153 20.76 -13.22 10.69
#